data_a89105450928d613e280af82f6285b84
#
_entry.id   a89105450928d613e280af82f6285b84
#
_cell.length_a   1.000
_cell.length_b   1.000
_cell.length_c   1.000
_cell.angle_alpha   90.00
_cell.angle_beta   90.00
_cell.angle_gamma   90.00
#
_symmetry.space_group_name_H-M   'P 1'
#
loop_
_entity.id
_entity.type
_entity.pdbx_description
1 polymer ?
#
loop_
_entity_poly.entity_id
_entity_poly.type
_entity_poly.pdbx_seq_one_letter_code
_entity_poly.pdbx_strand_id
1 'polypeptide(L)'
;MKTVRKAVIPAAGLGTRVLPASKAMPKEMLPIVDKPAIQFIVEEAVRAGITDILIITNRGKSIMEDHFDRAPELEERLLASGKKEVYDEVVNLAHLANITYIRQKETRGLGHAISCAKAFVGDEPFAVLYGDDVILGEDPACGQLIRAYNETGKGVVGVKEVSEEAIQRYSSLKVEPLHDNWFTCTDMIEKPSKDKIMSLYSILGRCVLPPQIFDILAHTAPGAGGEIQLTDAMCELARTESMIAVDFTGKRYDMGNKLGVMQAQVGVALKHPEIGESFRAYLKELAKTL
;
A
#
# COMPACT_ATOMS: atom_id res chain seq x y z
N MET A 1 0.73 -19.13 17.08
CA MET A 1 1.26 -17.95 16.36
C MET A 1 0.41 -16.74 16.67
N LYS A 2 0.98 -15.52 16.79
CA LYS A 2 0.19 -14.29 16.98
C LYS A 2 -0.50 -13.94 15.65
N THR A 3 -1.77 -13.60 15.70
CA THR A 3 -2.56 -13.19 14.52
C THR A 3 -2.14 -11.80 14.05
N VAL A 4 -2.03 -11.59 12.75
CA VAL A 4 -1.75 -10.28 12.15
C VAL A 4 -3.01 -9.41 12.24
N ARG A 5 -3.01 -8.41 13.12
CA ARG A 5 -4.13 -7.47 13.35
C ARG A 5 -3.75 -6.01 13.13
N LYS A 6 -2.46 -5.75 13.03
CA LYS A 6 -1.90 -4.41 12.86
C LYS A 6 -1.42 -4.18 11.44
N ALA A 7 -1.67 -2.99 10.92
CA ALA A 7 -1.08 -2.55 9.66
C ALA A 7 -0.37 -1.22 9.81
N VAL A 8 0.67 -1.03 9.01
CA VAL A 8 1.42 0.21 8.89
C VAL A 8 1.32 0.70 7.45
N ILE A 9 0.85 1.92 7.25
CA ILE A 9 0.72 2.56 5.94
C ILE A 9 1.72 3.73 5.86
N PRO A 10 2.89 3.55 5.21
CA PRO A 10 3.84 4.64 4.99
C PRO A 10 3.29 5.62 3.93
N ALA A 11 2.95 6.82 4.36
CA ALA A 11 2.37 7.90 3.55
C ALA A 11 3.15 9.22 3.68
N ALA A 12 4.41 9.18 4.11
CA ALA A 12 5.23 10.38 4.35
C ALA A 12 5.92 10.94 3.10
N GLY A 13 5.88 10.25 1.96
CA GLY A 13 6.56 10.65 0.72
C GLY A 13 6.06 11.99 0.14
N LEU A 14 6.94 12.72 -0.54
CA LEU A 14 6.64 14.06 -1.07
C LEU A 14 5.81 14.07 -2.36
N GLY A 15 5.64 12.94 -3.03
CA GLY A 15 4.82 12.83 -4.22
C GLY A 15 5.33 13.58 -5.45
N THR A 16 6.63 13.78 -5.58
CA THR A 16 7.25 14.64 -6.63
C THR A 16 6.94 14.20 -8.05
N ARG A 17 6.72 12.90 -8.29
CA ARG A 17 6.41 12.35 -9.62
C ARG A 17 5.03 12.75 -10.16
N VAL A 18 4.11 13.17 -9.29
CA VAL A 18 2.74 13.60 -9.65
C VAL A 18 2.52 15.10 -9.44
N LEU A 19 3.59 15.87 -9.31
CA LEU A 19 3.51 17.33 -9.35
C LEU A 19 2.96 17.83 -10.70
N PRO A 20 2.20 18.96 -10.72
CA PRO A 20 1.89 19.86 -9.58
C PRO A 20 0.71 19.42 -8.71
N ALA A 21 -0.04 18.37 -9.04
CA ALA A 21 -1.22 17.93 -8.30
C ALA A 21 -0.94 17.68 -6.80
N SER A 22 0.23 17.08 -6.50
CA SER A 22 0.65 16.80 -5.12
C SER A 22 1.28 17.99 -4.36
N LYS A 23 1.24 19.22 -4.92
CA LYS A 23 1.83 20.38 -4.26
C LYS A 23 1.09 20.78 -2.96
N ALA A 24 -0.24 20.76 -3.01
CA ALA A 24 -1.10 21.17 -1.89
C ALA A 24 -1.89 19.98 -1.30
N MET A 25 -1.97 18.86 -2.02
CA MET A 25 -2.70 17.67 -1.61
C MET A 25 -1.76 16.46 -1.67
N PRO A 26 -1.65 15.65 -0.60
CA PRO A 26 -0.88 14.42 -0.63
C PRO A 26 -1.32 13.50 -1.79
N LYS A 27 -0.36 12.81 -2.43
CA LYS A 27 -0.69 11.85 -3.49
C LYS A 27 -1.65 10.75 -3.04
N GLU A 28 -1.58 10.41 -1.76
CA GLU A 28 -2.44 9.43 -1.10
C GLU A 28 -3.91 9.92 -1.01
N MET A 29 -4.13 11.23 -1.12
CA MET A 29 -5.45 11.86 -1.16
C MET A 29 -5.95 12.17 -2.57
N LEU A 30 -5.18 11.83 -3.61
CA LEU A 30 -5.68 11.93 -4.99
C LEU A 30 -6.92 11.05 -5.14
N PRO A 31 -8.06 11.61 -5.61
CA PRO A 31 -9.28 10.85 -5.75
C PRO A 31 -9.17 9.80 -6.85
N ILE A 32 -9.80 8.67 -6.65
CA ILE A 32 -10.09 7.68 -7.67
C ILE A 32 -11.62 7.63 -7.78
N VAL A 33 -12.17 8.39 -8.70
CA VAL A 33 -13.58 8.73 -8.83
C VAL A 33 -14.04 9.58 -7.63
N ASP A 34 -14.63 8.98 -6.62
CA ASP A 34 -15.24 9.61 -5.44
C ASP A 34 -14.53 9.33 -4.12
N LYS A 35 -13.53 8.42 -4.11
CA LYS A 35 -12.77 8.05 -2.92
C LYS A 35 -11.28 8.38 -3.06
N PRO A 36 -10.61 8.92 -2.05
CA PRO A 36 -9.16 9.09 -2.09
C PRO A 36 -8.43 7.73 -2.08
N ALA A 37 -7.26 7.69 -2.71
CA ALA A 37 -6.46 6.46 -2.83
C ALA A 37 -6.20 5.77 -1.47
N ILE A 38 -5.94 6.55 -0.40
CA ILE A 38 -5.69 6.03 0.95
C ILE A 38 -6.89 5.25 1.50
N GLN A 39 -8.12 5.62 1.15
CA GLN A 39 -9.33 4.93 1.61
C GLN A 39 -9.39 3.51 1.03
N PHE A 40 -9.06 3.31 -0.25
CA PHE A 40 -9.00 1.97 -0.85
C PHE A 40 -8.00 1.06 -0.12
N ILE A 41 -6.86 1.64 0.34
CA ILE A 41 -5.82 0.90 1.05
C ILE A 41 -6.29 0.53 2.46
N VAL A 42 -6.96 1.43 3.16
CA VAL A 42 -7.56 1.16 4.48
C VAL A 42 -8.67 0.13 4.37
N GLU A 43 -9.59 0.27 3.40
CA GLU A 43 -10.66 -0.70 3.13
C GLU A 43 -10.09 -2.10 2.80
N GLU A 44 -8.99 -2.19 2.06
CA GLU A 44 -8.30 -3.47 1.81
C GLU A 44 -7.79 -4.10 3.11
N ALA A 45 -7.12 -3.31 3.95
CA ALA A 45 -6.61 -3.78 5.24
C ALA A 45 -7.74 -4.30 6.14
N VAL A 46 -8.85 -3.56 6.24
CA VAL A 46 -10.03 -3.95 7.02
C VAL A 46 -10.64 -5.26 6.49
N ARG A 47 -10.81 -5.39 5.17
CA ARG A 47 -11.30 -6.64 4.55
C ARG A 47 -10.34 -7.82 4.77
N ALA A 48 -9.06 -7.56 5.00
CA ALA A 48 -8.06 -8.57 5.35
C ALA A 48 -8.08 -8.96 6.85
N GLY A 49 -8.93 -8.33 7.68
CA GLY A 49 -9.07 -8.60 9.11
C GLY A 49 -8.17 -7.74 10.01
N ILE A 50 -7.57 -6.69 9.48
CA ILE A 50 -6.81 -5.70 10.26
C ILE A 50 -7.78 -4.83 11.07
N THR A 51 -7.46 -4.62 12.34
CA THR A 51 -8.26 -3.81 13.28
C THR A 51 -7.58 -2.49 13.65
N ASP A 52 -6.25 -2.47 13.66
CA ASP A 52 -5.45 -1.34 14.12
C ASP A 52 -4.49 -0.90 13.00
N ILE A 53 -4.60 0.34 12.58
CA ILE A 53 -3.84 0.89 11.45
C ILE A 53 -3.03 2.08 11.92
N LEU A 54 -1.73 2.08 11.64
CA LEU A 54 -0.85 3.23 11.79
C LEU A 54 -0.56 3.85 10.42
N ILE A 55 -0.98 5.09 10.22
CA ILE A 55 -0.60 5.88 9.04
C ILE A 55 0.61 6.75 9.40
N ILE A 56 1.72 6.55 8.69
CA ILE A 56 2.94 7.34 8.89
C ILE A 56 2.91 8.52 7.92
N THR A 57 2.73 9.71 8.46
CA THR A 57 2.60 10.96 7.72
C THR A 57 3.86 11.83 7.81
N ASN A 58 3.83 13.00 7.20
CA ASN A 58 4.81 14.07 7.42
C ASN A 58 4.11 15.41 7.68
N ARG A 59 4.89 16.48 7.79
CA ARG A 59 4.35 17.84 7.96
C ARG A 59 3.50 18.23 6.73
N GLY A 60 2.29 18.74 6.98
CA GLY A 60 1.39 19.25 5.93
C GLY A 60 0.47 18.19 5.30
N LYS A 61 0.32 17.00 5.93
CA LYS A 61 -0.57 15.93 5.46
C LYS A 61 -1.76 15.66 6.40
N SER A 62 -2.19 16.64 7.20
CA SER A 62 -3.33 16.49 8.13
C SER A 62 -4.67 16.17 7.44
N ILE A 63 -4.81 16.51 6.17
CA ILE A 63 -6.01 16.18 5.37
C ILE A 63 -6.33 14.66 5.36
N MET A 64 -5.34 13.78 5.62
CA MET A 64 -5.61 12.35 5.78
C MET A 64 -6.27 12.04 7.12
N GLU A 65 -5.90 12.81 8.17
CA GLU A 65 -6.52 12.73 9.49
C GLU A 65 -7.98 13.18 9.39
N ASP A 66 -8.21 14.36 8.80
CA ASP A 66 -9.54 14.95 8.59
C ASP A 66 -10.48 14.01 7.79
N HIS A 67 -9.93 13.20 6.86
CA HIS A 67 -10.73 12.29 6.05
C HIS A 67 -11.32 11.12 6.84
N PHE A 68 -10.60 10.60 7.83
CA PHE A 68 -11.04 9.48 8.66
C PHE A 68 -11.63 9.92 10.01
N ASP A 69 -11.66 11.21 10.29
CA ASP A 69 -12.30 11.74 11.47
C ASP A 69 -13.80 12.04 11.23
N ARG A 70 -14.54 12.22 12.32
CA ARG A 70 -15.95 12.67 12.25
C ARG A 70 -16.03 14.10 11.75
N ALA A 71 -17.07 14.40 10.97
CA ALA A 71 -17.38 15.72 10.45
C ALA A 71 -18.78 16.20 10.91
N PRO A 72 -18.99 16.54 12.21
CA PRO A 72 -20.32 16.74 12.80
C PRO A 72 -21.17 17.76 12.06
N GLU A 73 -20.60 18.88 11.60
CA GLU A 73 -21.34 19.90 10.85
C GLU A 73 -21.83 19.40 9.50
N LEU A 74 -21.03 18.61 8.79
CA LEU A 74 -21.43 17.99 7.52
C LEU A 74 -22.52 16.93 7.76
N GLU A 75 -22.32 16.10 8.78
CA GLU A 75 -23.25 15.05 9.18
C GLU A 75 -24.62 15.59 9.53
N GLU A 76 -24.71 16.68 10.32
CA GLU A 76 -25.95 17.35 10.67
C GLU A 76 -26.67 17.89 9.42
N ARG A 77 -25.95 18.52 8.50
CA ARG A 77 -26.49 19.02 7.24
C ARG A 77 -27.03 17.92 6.34
N LEU A 78 -26.35 16.78 6.26
CA LEU A 78 -26.78 15.63 5.48
C LEU A 78 -28.09 15.05 6.03
N LEU A 79 -28.21 14.90 7.34
CA LEU A 79 -29.45 14.47 8.00
C LEU A 79 -30.58 15.44 7.78
N ALA A 80 -30.34 16.74 7.98
CA ALA A 80 -31.35 17.79 7.78
C ALA A 80 -31.85 17.87 6.33
N SER A 81 -31.02 17.50 5.35
CA SER A 81 -31.38 17.45 3.92
C SER A 81 -31.95 16.09 3.46
N GLY A 82 -32.14 15.15 4.37
CA GLY A 82 -32.69 13.82 4.06
C GLY A 82 -31.73 12.87 3.32
N LYS A 83 -30.46 13.22 3.21
CA LYS A 83 -29.41 12.42 2.51
C LYS A 83 -28.81 11.34 3.42
N LYS A 84 -29.66 10.43 3.91
CA LYS A 84 -29.28 9.44 4.90
C LYS A 84 -28.19 8.48 4.42
N GLU A 85 -28.22 8.02 3.18
CA GLU A 85 -27.23 7.09 2.62
C GLU A 85 -25.82 7.72 2.62
N VAL A 86 -25.70 8.98 2.16
CA VAL A 86 -24.44 9.72 2.18
C VAL A 86 -23.97 10.00 3.60
N TYR A 87 -24.90 10.29 4.51
CA TYR A 87 -24.58 10.42 5.93
C TYR A 87 -23.98 9.14 6.50
N ASP A 88 -24.64 7.99 6.26
CA ASP A 88 -24.17 6.70 6.76
C ASP A 88 -22.77 6.36 6.18
N GLU A 89 -22.51 6.69 4.91
CA GLU A 89 -21.19 6.51 4.29
C GLU A 89 -20.11 7.37 4.97
N VAL A 90 -20.37 8.67 5.17
CA VAL A 90 -19.42 9.60 5.82
C VAL A 90 -19.13 9.19 7.26
N VAL A 91 -20.16 8.81 8.03
CA VAL A 91 -19.99 8.36 9.42
C VAL A 91 -19.20 7.05 9.49
N ASN A 92 -19.44 6.12 8.58
CA ASN A 92 -18.77 4.83 8.56
C ASN A 92 -17.26 4.95 8.30
N LEU A 93 -16.79 6.02 7.61
CA LEU A 93 -15.35 6.25 7.41
C LEU A 93 -14.58 6.33 8.74
N ALA A 94 -15.13 7.03 9.73
CA ALA A 94 -14.51 7.17 11.04
C ALA A 94 -14.52 5.89 11.89
N HIS A 95 -15.24 4.86 11.44
CA HIS A 95 -15.40 3.59 12.14
C HIS A 95 -14.78 2.39 11.41
N LEU A 96 -14.07 2.62 10.29
CA LEU A 96 -13.47 1.53 9.50
C LEU A 96 -12.47 0.70 10.30
N ALA A 97 -11.60 1.36 11.08
CA ALA A 97 -10.58 0.73 11.93
C ALA A 97 -10.14 1.71 13.03
N ASN A 98 -9.34 1.23 13.97
CA ASN A 98 -8.62 2.10 14.92
C ASN A 98 -7.42 2.72 14.20
N ILE A 99 -7.57 3.94 13.68
CA ILE A 99 -6.52 4.61 12.91
C ILE A 99 -5.72 5.53 13.84
N THR A 100 -4.41 5.34 13.84
CA THR A 100 -3.43 6.15 14.58
C THR A 100 -2.48 6.81 13.59
N TYR A 101 -2.01 8.01 13.92
CA TYR A 101 -1.09 8.77 13.06
C TYR A 101 0.21 9.05 13.77
N ILE A 102 1.33 8.92 13.04
CA ILE A 102 2.65 9.34 13.51
C ILE A 102 3.39 10.08 12.40
N ARG A 103 4.19 11.07 12.77
CA ARG A 103 5.01 11.81 11.80
C ARG A 103 6.40 11.20 11.67
N GLN A 104 6.77 10.85 10.44
CA GLN A 104 8.17 10.71 10.07
C GLN A 104 8.81 12.12 10.06
N LYS A 105 9.57 12.45 11.10
CA LYS A 105 10.13 13.81 11.28
C LYS A 105 11.14 14.18 10.19
N GLU A 106 11.87 13.18 9.67
CA GLU A 106 12.85 13.29 8.61
C GLU A 106 12.59 12.20 7.56
N THR A 107 12.53 12.57 6.29
CA THR A 107 12.31 11.64 5.18
C THR A 107 13.62 10.94 4.80
N ARG A 108 13.96 9.87 5.52
CA ARG A 108 15.20 9.09 5.36
C ARG A 108 14.98 7.74 4.67
N GLY A 109 13.89 7.60 3.93
CA GLY A 109 13.54 6.38 3.20
C GLY A 109 12.41 5.55 3.85
N LEU A 110 11.99 4.51 3.14
CA LEU A 110 10.87 3.65 3.53
C LEU A 110 11.19 2.83 4.78
N GLY A 111 12.39 2.26 4.89
CA GLY A 111 12.81 1.53 6.09
C GLY A 111 12.80 2.41 7.34
N HIS A 112 13.26 3.67 7.23
CA HIS A 112 13.15 4.64 8.33
C HIS A 112 11.68 4.98 8.67
N ALA A 113 10.78 5.08 7.68
CA ALA A 113 9.37 5.24 7.96
C ALA A 113 8.84 4.08 8.80
N ILE A 114 9.10 2.84 8.38
CA ILE A 114 8.67 1.65 9.11
C ILE A 114 9.29 1.59 10.52
N SER A 115 10.56 1.96 10.70
CA SER A 115 11.17 1.99 12.04
C SER A 115 10.44 2.90 13.03
N CYS A 116 9.76 3.95 12.55
CA CYS A 116 8.92 4.81 13.40
C CYS A 116 7.69 4.06 13.98
N ALA A 117 7.30 2.94 13.41
CA ALA A 117 6.15 2.15 13.86
C ALA A 117 6.46 1.22 15.05
N LYS A 118 7.73 1.09 15.49
CA LYS A 118 8.14 0.09 16.50
C LYS A 118 7.29 0.15 17.77
N ALA A 119 7.00 1.33 18.27
CA ALA A 119 6.20 1.50 19.51
C ALA A 119 4.73 1.08 19.34
N PHE A 120 4.14 1.30 18.16
CA PHE A 120 2.76 0.88 17.84
C PHE A 120 2.68 -0.64 17.63
N VAL A 121 3.62 -1.20 16.90
CA VAL A 121 3.63 -2.62 16.55
C VAL A 121 3.95 -3.49 17.78
N GLY A 122 4.94 -3.08 18.58
CA GLY A 122 5.45 -3.90 19.69
C GLY A 122 6.05 -5.21 19.18
N ASP A 123 5.70 -6.30 19.85
CA ASP A 123 6.19 -7.67 19.55
C ASP A 123 5.20 -8.49 18.71
N GLU A 124 4.41 -7.84 17.87
CA GLU A 124 3.42 -8.51 17.02
C GLU A 124 3.83 -8.50 15.55
N PRO A 125 3.40 -9.52 14.75
CA PRO A 125 3.51 -9.42 13.31
C PRO A 125 2.56 -8.35 12.78
N PHE A 126 2.94 -7.71 11.69
CA PHE A 126 2.17 -6.61 11.11
C PHE A 126 2.23 -6.59 9.59
N ALA A 127 1.17 -6.09 8.98
CA ALA A 127 1.13 -5.84 7.55
C ALA A 127 1.72 -4.45 7.23
N VAL A 128 2.36 -4.31 6.08
CA VAL A 128 2.76 -3.03 5.50
C VAL A 128 2.03 -2.87 4.18
N LEU A 129 1.28 -1.77 4.02
CA LEU A 129 0.61 -1.42 2.78
C LEU A 129 1.15 -0.08 2.29
N TYR A 130 1.82 -0.07 1.13
CA TYR A 130 2.40 1.18 0.59
C TYR A 130 1.28 2.15 0.23
N GLY A 131 1.38 3.38 0.74
CA GLY A 131 0.33 4.40 0.68
C GLY A 131 0.01 4.92 -0.73
N ASP A 132 0.78 4.53 -1.74
CA ASP A 132 0.58 4.89 -3.14
C ASP A 132 0.31 3.68 -4.06
N ASP A 133 0.15 2.48 -3.50
CA ASP A 133 -0.20 1.27 -4.25
C ASP A 133 -1.63 0.83 -3.94
N VAL A 134 -2.55 1.09 -4.85
CA VAL A 134 -3.93 0.61 -4.75
C VAL A 134 -4.05 -0.73 -5.46
N ILE A 135 -4.52 -1.75 -4.74
CA ILE A 135 -4.73 -3.09 -5.29
C ILE A 135 -6.21 -3.44 -5.17
N LEU A 136 -6.85 -3.69 -6.31
CA LEU A 136 -8.27 -4.01 -6.40
C LEU A 136 -8.47 -5.47 -6.79
N GLY A 137 -9.23 -6.20 -6.00
CA GLY A 137 -9.57 -7.60 -6.21
C GLY A 137 -10.66 -8.05 -5.24
N GLU A 138 -11.27 -9.19 -5.53
CA GLU A 138 -12.26 -9.81 -4.64
C GLU A 138 -11.59 -10.30 -3.36
N ASP A 139 -10.45 -10.97 -3.49
CA ASP A 139 -9.61 -11.39 -2.38
C ASP A 139 -8.53 -10.33 -2.11
N PRO A 140 -8.55 -9.65 -0.94
CA PRO A 140 -7.59 -8.62 -0.61
C PRO A 140 -6.14 -9.14 -0.69
N ALA A 141 -5.25 -8.43 -1.38
CA ALA A 141 -3.84 -8.84 -1.48
C ALA A 141 -3.20 -8.95 -0.08
N CYS A 142 -3.49 -8.01 0.82
CA CYS A 142 -3.06 -8.09 2.22
C CYS A 142 -3.52 -9.40 2.89
N GLY A 143 -4.77 -9.83 2.66
CA GLY A 143 -5.33 -11.07 3.19
C GLY A 143 -4.63 -12.32 2.67
N GLN A 144 -4.24 -12.32 1.39
CA GLN A 144 -3.46 -13.42 0.80
C GLN A 144 -2.11 -13.59 1.50
N LEU A 145 -1.41 -12.47 1.77
CA LEU A 145 -0.14 -12.49 2.48
C LEU A 145 -0.29 -12.91 3.95
N ILE A 146 -1.37 -12.46 4.62
CA ILE A 146 -1.66 -12.86 6.00
C ILE A 146 -1.85 -14.38 6.10
N ARG A 147 -2.54 -15.00 5.13
CA ARG A 147 -2.68 -16.46 5.09
C ARG A 147 -1.33 -17.16 4.97
N ALA A 148 -0.45 -16.67 4.08
CA ALA A 148 0.89 -17.22 3.93
C ALA A 148 1.73 -17.07 5.22
N TYR A 149 1.62 -15.92 5.90
CA TYR A 149 2.27 -15.72 7.20
C TYR A 149 1.73 -16.68 8.25
N ASN A 150 0.42 -16.84 8.35
CA ASN A 150 -0.22 -17.73 9.33
C ASN A 150 0.15 -19.20 9.13
N GLU A 151 0.41 -19.62 7.89
CA GLU A 151 0.81 -20.99 7.58
C GLU A 151 2.30 -21.22 7.87
N THR A 152 3.16 -20.28 7.49
CA THR A 152 4.61 -20.50 7.50
C THR A 152 5.33 -19.90 8.70
N GLY A 153 4.77 -18.86 9.33
CA GLY A 153 5.42 -18.06 10.37
C GLY A 153 6.55 -17.19 9.88
N LYS A 154 6.79 -17.13 8.57
CA LYS A 154 7.87 -16.38 7.94
C LYS A 154 7.39 -15.03 7.42
N GLY A 155 8.30 -14.05 7.32
CA GLY A 155 7.99 -12.80 6.63
C GLY A 155 7.51 -13.07 5.20
N VAL A 156 6.51 -12.28 4.74
CA VAL A 156 5.87 -12.45 3.44
C VAL A 156 5.96 -11.16 2.63
N VAL A 157 6.25 -11.27 1.35
CA VAL A 157 6.22 -10.16 0.38
C VAL A 157 5.23 -10.47 -0.74
N GLY A 158 4.41 -9.49 -1.09
CA GLY A 158 3.54 -9.56 -2.27
C GLY A 158 4.31 -9.18 -3.52
N VAL A 159 4.32 -10.06 -4.50
CA VAL A 159 5.10 -9.88 -5.72
C VAL A 159 4.23 -9.93 -6.98
N LYS A 160 4.76 -9.35 -8.05
CA LYS A 160 4.31 -9.53 -9.43
C LYS A 160 5.50 -9.61 -10.35
N GLU A 161 5.35 -10.35 -11.42
CA GLU A 161 6.27 -10.29 -12.54
C GLU A 161 6.12 -8.93 -13.25
N VAL A 162 7.24 -8.27 -13.51
CA VAL A 162 7.32 -6.99 -14.20
C VAL A 162 8.26 -7.08 -15.40
N SER A 163 8.22 -6.08 -16.29
CA SER A 163 9.13 -6.06 -17.44
C SER A 163 10.59 -5.82 -17.03
N GLU A 164 11.54 -6.21 -17.89
CA GLU A 164 12.98 -5.98 -17.70
C GLU A 164 13.33 -4.50 -17.49
N GLU A 165 12.54 -3.58 -18.07
CA GLU A 165 12.73 -2.15 -17.87
C GLU A 165 12.20 -1.69 -16.49
N ALA A 166 11.09 -2.27 -16.06
CA ALA A 166 10.44 -1.89 -14.81
C ALA A 166 11.21 -2.41 -13.59
N ILE A 167 11.81 -3.61 -13.66
CA ILE A 167 12.49 -4.24 -12.53
C ILE A 167 13.61 -3.35 -11.95
N GLN A 168 14.29 -2.56 -12.79
CA GLN A 168 15.35 -1.64 -12.37
C GLN A 168 14.85 -0.42 -11.57
N ARG A 169 13.52 -0.20 -11.54
CA ARG A 169 12.86 0.87 -10.77
C ARG A 169 12.26 0.38 -9.45
N TYR A 170 12.16 -0.93 -9.31
CA TYR A 170 11.62 -1.64 -8.16
C TYR A 170 12.68 -2.54 -7.52
N SER A 171 12.27 -3.66 -6.96
CA SER A 171 13.16 -4.67 -6.41
C SER A 171 13.22 -5.90 -7.32
N SER A 172 14.33 -6.64 -7.30
CA SER A 172 14.45 -7.97 -7.89
C SER A 172 14.69 -9.00 -6.79
N LEU A 173 14.02 -10.14 -6.85
CA LEU A 173 14.06 -11.19 -5.83
C LEU A 173 14.67 -12.47 -6.38
N LYS A 174 15.40 -13.18 -5.52
CA LYS A 174 15.77 -14.58 -5.76
C LYS A 174 14.67 -15.46 -5.19
N VAL A 175 13.89 -16.06 -6.08
CA VAL A 175 12.73 -16.87 -5.71
C VAL A 175 12.82 -18.26 -6.29
N GLU A 176 12.32 -19.25 -5.53
CA GLU A 176 12.19 -20.64 -5.95
C GLU A 176 10.73 -21.08 -5.72
N PRO A 177 10.08 -21.76 -6.70
CA PRO A 177 8.70 -22.20 -6.53
C PRO A 177 8.51 -23.06 -5.28
N LEU A 178 7.44 -22.79 -4.53
CA LEU A 178 7.06 -23.56 -3.35
C LEU A 178 5.80 -24.39 -3.62
N HIS A 179 4.66 -23.74 -3.75
CA HIS A 179 3.40 -24.33 -4.21
C HIS A 179 2.45 -23.23 -4.71
N ASP A 180 1.55 -23.55 -5.60
CA ASP A 180 0.57 -22.63 -6.20
C ASP A 180 1.24 -21.33 -6.70
N ASN A 181 0.87 -20.20 -6.14
CA ASN A 181 1.42 -18.88 -6.43
C ASN A 181 2.41 -18.40 -5.35
N TRP A 182 2.97 -19.31 -4.54
CA TRP A 182 3.93 -19.02 -3.50
C TRP A 182 5.33 -19.46 -3.90
N PHE A 183 6.31 -18.67 -3.47
CA PHE A 183 7.73 -18.94 -3.71
C PHE A 183 8.50 -18.75 -2.40
N THR A 184 9.57 -19.52 -2.23
CA THR A 184 10.59 -19.22 -1.22
C THR A 184 11.47 -18.09 -1.74
N CYS A 185 11.64 -17.03 -0.95
CA CYS A 185 12.52 -15.90 -1.25
C CYS A 185 13.74 -15.93 -0.32
N THR A 186 14.94 -15.99 -0.90
CA THR A 186 16.21 -16.11 -0.14
C THR A 186 17.11 -14.89 -0.31
N ASP A 187 16.84 -14.02 -1.26
CA ASP A 187 17.61 -12.80 -1.50
C ASP A 187 16.76 -11.76 -2.24
N MET A 188 17.10 -10.48 -2.08
CA MET A 188 16.46 -9.39 -2.81
C MET A 188 17.36 -8.17 -2.90
N ILE A 189 17.14 -7.34 -3.91
CA ILE A 189 17.90 -6.12 -4.14
C ILE A 189 16.98 -5.00 -4.61
N GLU A 190 17.13 -3.81 -4.03
CA GLU A 190 16.40 -2.61 -4.43
C GLU A 190 17.09 -1.94 -5.63
N LYS A 191 16.31 -1.62 -6.66
CA LYS A 191 16.77 -0.93 -7.89
C LYS A 191 18.05 -1.53 -8.48
N PRO A 192 18.03 -2.82 -8.85
CA PRO A 192 19.21 -3.51 -9.33
C PRO A 192 19.74 -2.90 -10.63
N SER A 193 21.04 -2.91 -10.82
CA SER A 193 21.64 -2.79 -12.13
C SER A 193 21.31 -4.05 -12.96
N LYS A 194 21.36 -3.94 -14.28
CA LYS A 194 20.94 -5.00 -15.20
C LYS A 194 21.63 -6.35 -14.95
N ASP A 195 22.89 -6.33 -14.57
CA ASP A 195 23.73 -7.49 -14.25
C ASP A 195 23.41 -8.14 -12.89
N LYS A 196 22.64 -7.45 -12.05
CA LYS A 196 22.23 -7.93 -10.71
C LYS A 196 20.78 -8.36 -10.61
N ILE A 197 20.06 -8.38 -11.72
CA ILE A 197 18.68 -8.88 -11.76
C ILE A 197 18.68 -10.39 -11.51
N MET A 198 17.98 -10.82 -10.47
CA MET A 198 17.88 -12.25 -10.08
C MET A 198 16.65 -12.92 -10.69
N SER A 199 15.54 -12.19 -10.77
CA SER A 199 14.32 -12.59 -11.46
C SER A 199 13.50 -11.35 -11.83
N LEU A 200 12.42 -11.51 -12.58
CA LEU A 200 11.48 -10.43 -12.91
C LEU A 200 10.39 -10.24 -11.85
N TYR A 201 10.40 -11.01 -10.77
CA TYR A 201 9.50 -10.79 -9.64
C TYR A 201 9.96 -9.61 -8.80
N SER A 202 9.02 -8.69 -8.54
CA SER A 202 9.24 -7.49 -7.73
C SER A 202 8.20 -7.34 -6.63
N ILE A 203 8.63 -6.79 -5.48
CA ILE A 203 7.72 -6.44 -4.39
C ILE A 203 6.84 -5.28 -4.83
N LEU A 204 5.53 -5.46 -4.78
CA LEU A 204 4.57 -4.45 -5.19
C LEU A 204 3.56 -4.16 -4.07
N GLY A 205 3.95 -3.25 -3.19
CA GLY A 205 3.07 -2.54 -2.28
C GLY A 205 2.60 -3.25 -1.03
N ARG A 206 2.82 -4.55 -0.87
CA ARG A 206 2.34 -5.32 0.31
C ARG A 206 3.42 -6.23 0.88
N CYS A 207 3.55 -6.22 2.21
CA CYS A 207 4.28 -7.26 2.93
C CYS A 207 3.67 -7.51 4.32
N VAL A 208 3.96 -8.68 4.89
CA VAL A 208 3.69 -9.03 6.29
C VAL A 208 5.02 -9.35 6.93
N LEU A 209 5.34 -8.64 8.00
CA LEU A 209 6.68 -8.69 8.61
C LEU A 209 6.59 -9.12 10.07
N PRO A 210 7.52 -9.94 10.52
CA PRO A 210 7.69 -10.23 11.94
C PRO A 210 8.35 -9.04 12.66
N PRO A 211 8.17 -8.87 13.98
CA PRO A 211 8.69 -7.73 14.74
C PRO A 211 10.22 -7.63 14.74
N GLN A 212 10.94 -8.73 14.50
CA GLN A 212 12.41 -8.78 14.37
C GLN A 212 12.94 -7.83 13.29
N ILE A 213 12.12 -7.46 12.32
CA ILE A 213 12.51 -6.47 11.30
C ILE A 213 12.96 -5.14 11.90
N PHE A 214 12.46 -4.76 13.07
CA PHE A 214 12.85 -3.52 13.74
C PHE A 214 14.28 -3.55 14.26
N ASP A 215 14.76 -4.71 14.67
CA ASP A 215 16.14 -4.86 15.14
C ASP A 215 17.10 -4.80 13.94
N ILE A 216 16.72 -5.36 12.81
CA ILE A 216 17.46 -5.24 11.55
C ILE A 216 17.48 -3.77 11.09
N LEU A 217 16.33 -3.11 11.05
CA LEU A 217 16.23 -1.70 10.65
C LEU A 217 17.06 -0.75 11.51
N ALA A 218 17.29 -1.10 12.79
CA ALA A 218 18.09 -0.27 13.70
C ALA A 218 19.57 -0.14 13.26
N HIS A 219 20.10 -1.09 12.46
CA HIS A 219 21.46 -1.06 11.94
C HIS A 219 21.54 -1.09 10.41
N THR A 220 20.41 -1.06 9.72
CA THR A 220 20.42 -0.98 8.25
C THR A 220 21.05 0.34 7.80
N ALA A 221 22.15 0.24 7.05
CA ALA A 221 22.83 1.40 6.49
C ALA A 221 22.01 2.02 5.35
N PRO A 222 22.19 3.31 5.03
CA PRO A 222 21.62 3.90 3.83
C PRO A 222 22.09 3.16 2.57
N GLY A 223 21.12 2.73 1.74
CA GLY A 223 21.32 2.00 0.51
C GLY A 223 21.06 2.87 -0.74
N ALA A 224 20.28 2.35 -1.68
CA ALA A 224 19.97 3.04 -2.92
C ALA A 224 19.38 4.44 -2.68
N GLY A 225 19.97 5.46 -3.33
CA GLY A 225 19.56 6.85 -3.16
C GLY A 225 19.94 7.50 -1.82
N GLY A 226 20.78 6.87 -1.00
CA GLY A 226 21.15 7.37 0.33
C GLY A 226 20.03 7.22 1.38
N GLU A 227 19.03 6.40 1.09
CA GLU A 227 17.87 6.15 1.94
C GLU A 227 17.99 4.83 2.70
N ILE A 228 17.43 4.74 3.90
CA ILE A 228 17.26 3.46 4.60
C ILE A 228 16.12 2.71 3.91
N GLN A 229 16.48 1.68 3.14
CA GLN A 229 15.52 0.92 2.36
C GLN A 229 14.91 -0.22 3.19
N LEU A 230 13.60 -0.40 3.10
CA LEU A 230 12.94 -1.56 3.73
C LEU A 230 13.37 -2.86 3.04
N THR A 231 13.60 -2.81 1.73
CA THR A 231 14.07 -3.96 0.93
C THR A 231 15.42 -4.49 1.45
N ASP A 232 16.34 -3.61 1.86
CA ASP A 232 17.64 -4.03 2.40
C ASP A 232 17.48 -4.77 3.74
N ALA A 233 16.60 -4.28 4.60
CA ALA A 233 16.29 -4.98 5.86
C ALA A 233 15.57 -6.32 5.62
N MET A 234 14.63 -6.37 4.68
CA MET A 234 13.96 -7.62 4.29
C MET A 234 14.94 -8.60 3.63
N CYS A 235 15.94 -8.09 2.90
CA CYS A 235 17.01 -8.92 2.34
C CYS A 235 17.79 -9.64 3.42
N GLU A 236 18.16 -8.96 4.50
CA GLU A 236 18.84 -9.57 5.64
C GLU A 236 17.97 -10.64 6.31
N LEU A 237 16.67 -10.35 6.51
CA LEU A 237 15.72 -11.33 7.02
C LEU A 237 15.58 -12.54 6.08
N ALA A 238 15.53 -12.32 4.76
CA ALA A 238 15.41 -13.39 3.77
C ALA A 238 16.65 -14.30 3.74
N ARG A 239 17.84 -13.74 3.95
CA ARG A 239 19.08 -14.51 3.98
C ARG A 239 19.25 -15.35 5.25
N THR A 240 18.69 -14.91 6.37
CA THR A 240 18.79 -15.60 7.65
C THR A 240 17.70 -16.67 7.86
N GLU A 241 16.45 -16.36 7.50
CA GLU A 241 15.30 -17.19 7.83
C GLU A 241 14.49 -17.62 6.59
N SER A 242 14.85 -17.13 5.41
CA SER A 242 14.03 -17.09 4.20
C SER A 242 12.68 -16.37 4.42
N MET A 243 12.13 -15.84 3.35
CA MET A 243 10.80 -15.24 3.32
C MET A 243 9.91 -15.97 2.31
N ILE A 244 8.62 -15.72 2.36
CA ILE A 244 7.68 -16.19 1.33
C ILE A 244 7.36 -15.03 0.38
N ALA A 245 7.42 -15.28 -0.92
CA ALA A 245 6.90 -14.38 -1.93
C ALA A 245 5.57 -14.93 -2.45
N VAL A 246 4.53 -14.12 -2.43
CA VAL A 246 3.19 -14.48 -2.92
C VAL A 246 2.90 -13.67 -4.17
N ASP A 247 2.72 -14.33 -5.30
CA ASP A 247 2.19 -13.69 -6.51
C ASP A 247 0.69 -13.47 -6.35
N PHE A 248 0.34 -12.34 -5.69
CA PHE A 248 -1.02 -12.07 -5.29
C PHE A 248 -1.97 -11.88 -6.47
N THR A 249 -3.23 -12.24 -6.31
CA THR A 249 -4.31 -11.90 -7.25
C THR A 249 -4.78 -10.46 -7.01
N GLY A 250 -5.32 -9.83 -8.04
CA GLY A 250 -5.78 -8.44 -7.99
C GLY A 250 -5.01 -7.53 -8.94
N LYS A 251 -5.63 -6.41 -9.29
CA LYS A 251 -5.05 -5.42 -10.20
C LYS A 251 -4.44 -4.27 -9.41
N ARG A 252 -3.13 -4.10 -9.54
CA ARG A 252 -2.39 -3.00 -8.93
C ARG A 252 -2.44 -1.74 -9.78
N TYR A 253 -2.55 -0.59 -9.12
CA TYR A 253 -2.41 0.74 -9.67
C TYR A 253 -1.39 1.54 -8.85
N ASP A 254 -0.32 2.02 -9.52
CA ASP A 254 0.71 2.87 -8.90
C ASP A 254 0.25 4.34 -8.94
N MET A 255 -0.28 4.82 -7.83
CA MET A 255 -0.70 6.22 -7.64
C MET A 255 0.49 7.18 -7.54
N GLY A 256 1.71 6.66 -7.50
CA GLY A 256 2.95 7.45 -7.51
C GLY A 256 3.35 7.96 -8.89
N ASN A 257 2.61 7.65 -9.97
CA ASN A 257 2.87 8.17 -11.32
C ASN A 257 1.58 8.55 -12.06
N LYS A 258 1.70 9.46 -13.04
CA LYS A 258 0.54 10.04 -13.74
C LYS A 258 -0.28 9.02 -14.52
N LEU A 259 0.38 8.06 -15.18
CA LEU A 259 -0.30 7.03 -15.95
C LEU A 259 -1.06 6.06 -15.02
N GLY A 260 -0.44 5.65 -13.91
CA GLY A 260 -1.09 4.80 -12.91
C GLY A 260 -2.34 5.44 -12.30
N VAL A 261 -2.27 6.77 -12.01
CA VAL A 261 -3.44 7.54 -11.57
C VAL A 261 -4.57 7.46 -12.61
N MET A 262 -4.28 7.71 -13.89
CA MET A 262 -5.30 7.64 -14.96
C MET A 262 -5.85 6.22 -15.15
N GLN A 263 -5.00 5.20 -15.04
CA GLN A 263 -5.43 3.82 -15.13
C GLN A 263 -6.34 3.42 -13.95
N ALA A 264 -6.06 3.91 -12.75
CA ALA A 264 -6.92 3.72 -11.58
C ALA A 264 -8.29 4.37 -11.80
N GLN A 265 -8.32 5.64 -12.26
CA GLN A 265 -9.55 6.37 -12.58
C GLN A 265 -10.43 5.57 -13.53
N VAL A 266 -9.88 5.17 -14.69
CA VAL A 266 -10.62 4.40 -15.69
C VAL A 266 -11.07 3.05 -15.13
N GLY A 267 -10.19 2.34 -14.44
CA GLY A 267 -10.47 1.00 -13.91
C GLY A 267 -11.60 0.99 -12.87
N VAL A 268 -11.63 1.98 -11.99
CA VAL A 268 -12.68 2.13 -10.96
C VAL A 268 -13.97 2.68 -11.59
N ALA A 269 -13.87 3.74 -12.41
CA ALA A 269 -15.03 4.34 -13.05
C ALA A 269 -15.86 3.34 -13.87
N LEU A 270 -15.20 2.40 -14.56
CA LEU A 270 -15.89 1.34 -15.34
C LEU A 270 -16.70 0.35 -14.47
N LYS A 271 -16.41 0.25 -13.19
CA LYS A 271 -17.08 -0.62 -12.22
C LYS A 271 -17.97 0.15 -11.24
N HIS A 272 -17.95 1.49 -11.32
CA HIS A 272 -18.66 2.34 -10.39
C HIS A 272 -20.18 2.20 -10.59
N PRO A 273 -20.97 1.99 -9.53
CA PRO A 273 -22.40 1.68 -9.64
C PRO A 273 -23.21 2.81 -10.30
N GLU A 274 -22.86 4.06 -10.06
CA GLU A 274 -23.60 5.22 -10.57
C GLU A 274 -23.20 5.60 -12.00
N ILE A 275 -21.90 5.60 -12.33
CA ILE A 275 -21.40 6.15 -13.60
C ILE A 275 -20.87 5.09 -14.58
N GLY A 276 -20.70 3.84 -14.16
CA GLY A 276 -19.94 2.82 -14.91
C GLY A 276 -20.49 2.56 -16.31
N GLU A 277 -21.82 2.50 -16.47
CA GLU A 277 -22.45 2.27 -17.75
C GLU A 277 -22.26 3.48 -18.70
N SER A 278 -22.57 4.68 -18.22
CA SER A 278 -22.40 5.93 -18.98
C SER A 278 -20.95 6.18 -19.36
N PHE A 279 -20.02 5.90 -18.44
CA PHE A 279 -18.60 6.04 -18.69
C PHE A 279 -18.08 5.02 -19.72
N ARG A 280 -18.58 3.80 -19.70
CA ARG A 280 -18.27 2.79 -20.72
C ARG A 280 -18.74 3.23 -22.11
N ALA A 281 -19.94 3.80 -22.21
CA ALA A 281 -20.47 4.33 -23.46
C ALA A 281 -19.61 5.49 -23.97
N TYR A 282 -19.23 6.41 -23.10
CA TYR A 282 -18.33 7.52 -23.42
C TYR A 282 -16.95 7.02 -23.95
N LEU A 283 -16.34 6.04 -23.29
CA LEU A 283 -15.05 5.49 -23.74
C LEU A 283 -15.14 4.80 -25.10
N LYS A 284 -16.24 4.10 -25.39
CA LYS A 284 -16.46 3.50 -26.71
C LYS A 284 -16.57 4.55 -27.81
N GLU A 285 -17.18 5.69 -27.54
CA GLU A 285 -17.27 6.78 -28.49
C GLU A 285 -15.92 7.49 -28.66
N LEU A 286 -15.24 7.76 -27.57
CA LEU A 286 -13.90 8.36 -27.58
C LEU A 286 -12.90 7.50 -28.37
N ALA A 287 -12.95 6.18 -28.22
CA ALA A 287 -12.04 5.27 -28.93
C ALA A 287 -12.18 5.32 -30.45
N LYS A 288 -13.29 5.82 -31.00
CA LYS A 288 -13.45 6.00 -32.46
C LYS A 288 -12.66 7.21 -32.99
N THR A 289 -12.19 8.07 -32.09
CA THR A 289 -11.45 9.30 -32.45
C THR A 289 -9.95 9.20 -32.20
N LEU A 290 -9.48 8.09 -31.62
CA LEU A 290 -8.07 7.78 -31.38
C LEU A 290 -7.48 6.94 -32.51
#